data_59769a1e6f3b9fd0f495712a124ba17d
#
_entry.id   59769a1e6f3b9fd0f495712a124ba17d
#
_cell.length_a   1.000
_cell.length_b   1.000
_cell.length_c   1.000
_cell.angle_alpha   90.00
_cell.angle_beta   90.00
_cell.angle_gamma   90.00
#
_symmetry.space_group_name_H-M   'P 1'
#
loop_
_entity.id
_entity.type
_entity.pdbx_description
1 polymer ?
#
loop_
_entity_poly.entity_id
_entity_poly.type
_entity_poly.pdbx_seq_one_letter_code
_entity_poly.pdbx_strand_id
1 'polypeptide(L)'
;MKNVKDQVYAALAEAFENVTDQYPTDWATLPAVEYIEEDNKVYERTDKEEKAYVRYRVDIWDDHSTSESALKVDEALAGLGLVRTLCKDAPEPGKYKHKVMRYEAIIDVFTDDVYWPN
;
A
#
# COMPACT_ATOMS: atom_id res chain seq x y z
N MET A 1 3.00 12.40 -13.63
CA MET A 1 2.66 11.87 -12.30
C MET A 1 1.24 11.33 -12.33
N LYS A 2 1.04 10.20 -11.68
CA LYS A 2 -0.29 9.61 -11.57
C LYS A 2 -0.64 9.44 -10.09
N ASN A 3 -1.81 9.92 -9.69
CA ASN A 3 -2.27 9.78 -8.31
C ASN A 3 -3.20 8.58 -8.17
N VAL A 4 -2.72 7.53 -7.51
CA VAL A 4 -3.53 6.37 -7.15
C VAL A 4 -3.66 6.22 -5.63
N LYS A 5 -3.17 7.19 -4.87
CA LYS A 5 -3.20 7.13 -3.41
C LYS A 5 -4.63 7.03 -2.88
N ASP A 6 -5.56 7.75 -3.50
CA ASP A 6 -6.97 7.72 -3.10
C ASP A 6 -7.60 6.34 -3.34
N GLN A 7 -7.21 5.66 -4.42
CA GLN A 7 -7.69 4.30 -4.69
C GLN A 7 -7.11 3.30 -3.70
N VAL A 8 -5.85 3.48 -3.30
CA VAL A 8 -5.23 2.65 -2.25
C VAL A 8 -5.99 2.83 -0.94
N TYR A 9 -6.26 4.06 -0.55
CA TYR A 9 -7.05 4.34 0.66
C TYR A 9 -8.43 3.66 0.57
N ALA A 10 -9.15 3.87 -0.52
CA ALA A 10 -10.51 3.33 -0.68
C ALA A 10 -10.53 1.81 -0.59
N ALA A 11 -9.56 1.15 -1.22
CA ALA A 11 -9.45 -0.31 -1.19
C ALA A 11 -9.17 -0.82 0.22
N LEU A 12 -8.28 -0.16 0.95
CA LEU A 12 -7.96 -0.55 2.33
C LEU A 12 -9.13 -0.24 3.27
N ALA A 13 -9.83 0.87 3.07
CA ALA A 13 -10.95 1.27 3.91
C ALA A 13 -12.17 0.34 3.79
N GLU A 14 -12.28 -0.40 2.68
CA GLU A 14 -13.31 -1.43 2.56
C GLU A 14 -13.04 -2.63 3.48
N ALA A 15 -11.77 -2.89 3.78
CA ALA A 15 -11.37 -4.06 4.57
C ALA A 15 -11.11 -3.74 6.04
N PHE A 16 -10.77 -2.49 6.36
CA PHE A 16 -10.35 -2.09 7.71
C PHE A 16 -11.05 -0.80 8.15
N GLU A 17 -11.35 -0.71 9.43
CA GLU A 17 -11.93 0.51 10.02
C GLU A 17 -10.89 1.60 10.28
N ASN A 18 -9.68 1.20 10.68
CA ASN A 18 -8.63 2.12 11.12
C ASN A 18 -7.52 2.19 10.07
N VAL A 19 -7.72 3.05 9.05
CA VAL A 19 -6.79 3.24 7.94
C VAL A 19 -6.38 4.70 7.90
N THR A 20 -5.07 4.98 8.00
CA THR A 20 -4.54 6.35 7.98
C THR A 20 -3.32 6.42 7.09
N ASP A 21 -2.99 7.62 6.62
CA ASP A 21 -1.73 7.90 5.90
C ASP A 21 -0.68 8.51 6.84
N GLN A 22 -0.89 8.37 8.13
CA GLN A 22 0.01 8.82 9.20
C GLN A 22 0.16 7.71 10.21
N TYR A 23 1.17 7.83 11.06
CA TYR A 23 1.35 6.90 12.16
C TYR A 23 0.06 6.83 12.99
N PRO A 24 -0.44 5.63 13.31
CA PRO A 24 -1.73 5.50 14.00
C PRO A 24 -1.77 6.24 15.33
N THR A 25 -2.89 6.87 15.61
CA THR A 25 -3.16 7.50 16.89
C THR A 25 -4.24 6.77 17.68
N ASP A 26 -5.10 6.03 16.99
CA ASP A 26 -6.14 5.21 17.62
C ASP A 26 -5.64 3.77 17.73
N TRP A 27 -5.24 3.39 18.94
CA TRP A 27 -4.78 2.04 19.26
C TRP A 27 -5.88 1.19 19.91
N ALA A 28 -7.08 1.73 20.05
CA ALA A 28 -8.23 0.99 20.53
C ALA A 28 -8.92 0.20 19.42
N THR A 29 -8.85 0.69 18.18
CA THR A 29 -9.42 0.04 16.99
C THR A 29 -8.32 -0.68 16.24
N LEU A 30 -8.21 -1.99 16.43
CA LEU A 30 -7.20 -2.80 15.78
C LEU A 30 -7.86 -3.76 14.78
N PRO A 31 -7.18 -4.13 13.70
CA PRO A 31 -5.82 -3.71 13.34
C PRO A 31 -5.76 -2.24 12.93
N ALA A 32 -4.61 -1.62 13.20
CA ALA A 32 -4.31 -0.27 12.71
C ALA A 32 -3.49 -0.39 11.44
N VAL A 33 -3.92 0.26 10.38
CA VAL A 33 -3.28 0.17 9.06
C VAL A 33 -2.85 1.56 8.61
N GLU A 34 -1.56 1.69 8.29
CA GLU A 34 -0.99 2.92 7.73
C GLU A 34 -0.55 2.63 6.29
N TYR A 35 -0.81 3.58 5.38
CA TYR A 35 -0.33 3.48 4.01
C TYR A 35 0.46 4.74 3.66
N ILE A 36 1.55 4.56 2.93
CA ILE A 36 2.45 5.64 2.55
C ILE A 36 2.82 5.48 1.09
N GLU A 37 2.74 6.57 0.32
CA GLU A 37 3.32 6.60 -1.02
C GLU A 37 4.80 6.92 -0.87
N GLU A 38 5.66 5.90 -1.07
CA GLU A 38 7.11 6.05 -0.92
C GLU A 38 7.78 6.63 -2.16
N ASP A 39 7.19 6.40 -3.32
CA ASP A 39 7.73 6.89 -4.59
C ASP A 39 6.61 7.06 -5.61
N ASN A 40 6.76 8.08 -6.44
CA ASN A 40 5.89 8.33 -7.59
C ASN A 40 6.72 9.17 -8.57
N LYS A 41 7.32 8.51 -9.56
CA LYS A 41 8.28 9.16 -10.44
C LYS A 41 8.00 8.84 -11.90
N VAL A 42 8.57 9.63 -12.78
CA VAL A 42 8.51 9.38 -14.21
C VAL A 42 9.26 8.09 -14.53
N TYR A 43 8.58 7.13 -15.14
CA TYR A 43 9.19 5.89 -15.59
C TYR A 43 9.59 5.98 -17.06
N GLU A 44 8.72 6.54 -17.89
CA GLU A 44 8.96 6.69 -19.33
C GLU A 44 8.42 8.03 -19.79
N ARG A 45 9.19 8.74 -20.60
CA ARG A 45 8.86 10.07 -21.06
C ARG A 45 9.43 10.30 -22.45
N THR A 46 8.60 10.85 -23.36
CA THR A 46 9.05 11.39 -24.64
C THR A 46 8.98 12.90 -24.59
N ASP A 47 7.88 13.51 -25.04
CA ASP A 47 7.64 14.95 -24.92
C ASP A 47 6.99 15.30 -23.60
N LYS A 48 6.29 14.33 -23.01
CA LYS A 48 5.57 14.47 -21.76
C LYS A 48 5.62 13.14 -21.02
N GLU A 49 5.30 13.16 -19.73
CA GLU A 49 5.24 11.94 -18.92
C GLU A 49 4.20 10.99 -19.52
N GLU A 50 4.60 9.76 -19.82
CA GLU A 50 3.73 8.73 -20.36
C GLU A 50 3.45 7.63 -19.36
N LYS A 51 4.44 7.29 -18.53
CA LYS A 51 4.33 6.24 -17.52
C LYS A 51 4.93 6.69 -16.21
N ALA A 52 4.24 6.37 -15.13
CA ALA A 52 4.69 6.68 -13.78
C ALA A 52 4.98 5.38 -13.04
N TYR A 53 6.07 5.37 -12.28
CA TYR A 53 6.38 4.29 -11.34
C TYR A 53 5.91 4.73 -9.96
N VAL A 54 5.18 3.85 -9.26
CA VAL A 54 4.69 4.12 -7.92
C VAL A 54 5.11 3.01 -6.97
N ARG A 55 5.37 3.38 -5.71
CA ARG A 55 5.64 2.43 -4.65
C ARG A 55 4.90 2.86 -3.39
N TYR A 56 4.15 1.92 -2.84
CA TYR A 56 3.38 2.11 -1.61
C TYR A 56 3.87 1.17 -0.53
N ARG A 57 3.96 1.67 0.70
CA ARG A 57 4.21 0.84 1.87
C ARG A 57 2.95 0.80 2.72
N VAL A 58 2.58 -0.39 3.17
CA VAL A 58 1.47 -0.60 4.09
C VAL A 58 2.03 -1.22 5.36
N ASP A 59 1.77 -0.59 6.49
CA ASP A 59 2.18 -1.08 7.80
C ASP A 59 0.92 -1.49 8.57
N ILE A 60 0.98 -2.67 9.19
CA ILE A 60 -0.13 -3.23 9.95
C ILE A 60 0.34 -3.47 11.38
N TRP A 61 -0.42 -2.94 12.35
CA TRP A 61 -0.20 -3.22 13.77
C TRP A 61 -1.43 -3.89 14.37
N ASP A 62 -1.21 -4.91 15.18
CA ASP A 62 -2.26 -5.61 15.90
C ASP A 62 -1.68 -6.18 17.20
N ASP A 63 -2.53 -6.43 18.18
CA ASP A 63 -2.14 -7.15 19.39
C ASP A 63 -2.26 -8.68 19.22
N HIS A 64 -2.72 -9.12 18.05
CA HIS A 64 -2.81 -10.51 17.60
C HIS A 64 -1.94 -10.71 16.36
N SER A 65 -2.01 -11.92 15.79
CA SER A 65 -1.33 -12.19 14.53
C SER A 65 -1.78 -11.24 13.42
N THR A 66 -0.82 -10.74 12.62
CA THR A 66 -1.10 -9.87 11.47
C THR A 66 -1.33 -10.64 10.19
N SER A 67 -1.32 -11.98 10.22
CA SER A 67 -1.37 -12.81 9.00
C SER A 67 -2.67 -12.64 8.23
N GLU A 68 -3.81 -12.62 8.92
CA GLU A 68 -5.11 -12.44 8.27
C GLU A 68 -5.24 -11.05 7.66
N SER A 69 -4.79 -10.02 8.38
CA SER A 69 -4.78 -8.65 7.87
C SER A 69 -3.88 -8.52 6.65
N ALA A 70 -2.74 -9.20 6.64
CA ALA A 70 -1.85 -9.20 5.47
C ALA A 70 -2.54 -9.77 4.23
N LEU A 71 -3.33 -10.84 4.38
CA LEU A 71 -4.11 -11.39 3.26
C LEU A 71 -5.14 -10.40 2.74
N LYS A 72 -5.79 -9.65 3.63
CA LYS A 72 -6.76 -8.62 3.24
C LYS A 72 -6.10 -7.47 2.50
N VAL A 73 -4.93 -7.02 2.96
CA VAL A 73 -4.16 -5.99 2.28
C VAL A 73 -3.77 -6.46 0.88
N ASP A 74 -3.28 -7.69 0.79
CA ASP A 74 -2.86 -8.24 -0.49
C ASP A 74 -4.02 -8.32 -1.48
N GLU A 75 -5.18 -8.78 -1.05
CA GLU A 75 -6.37 -8.82 -1.89
C GLU A 75 -6.77 -7.42 -2.37
N ALA A 76 -6.76 -6.44 -1.46
CA ALA A 76 -7.14 -5.07 -1.77
C ALA A 76 -6.20 -4.43 -2.81
N LEU A 77 -4.90 -4.52 -2.60
CA LEU A 77 -3.93 -3.85 -3.46
C LEU A 77 -3.63 -4.61 -4.75
N ALA A 78 -3.64 -5.95 -4.71
CA ALA A 78 -3.54 -6.75 -5.92
C ALA A 78 -4.74 -6.51 -6.83
N GLY A 79 -5.92 -6.26 -6.25
CA GLY A 79 -7.12 -5.90 -7.01
C GLY A 79 -6.98 -4.60 -7.79
N LEU A 80 -6.07 -3.72 -7.39
CA LEU A 80 -5.73 -2.49 -8.11
C LEU A 80 -4.64 -2.71 -9.18
N GLY A 81 -4.11 -3.93 -9.29
CA GLY A 81 -3.02 -4.23 -10.21
C GLY A 81 -1.63 -3.99 -9.66
N LEU A 82 -1.52 -3.62 -8.38
CA LEU A 82 -0.21 -3.42 -7.74
C LEU A 82 0.43 -4.77 -7.43
N VAL A 83 1.75 -4.83 -7.53
CA VAL A 83 2.52 -6.07 -7.31
C VAL A 83 3.23 -5.98 -5.97
N ARG A 84 3.03 -6.99 -5.13
CA ARG A 84 3.73 -7.05 -3.85
C ARG A 84 5.20 -7.37 -4.05
N THR A 85 6.07 -6.52 -3.50
CA THR A 85 7.52 -6.67 -3.58
C THR A 85 8.16 -6.95 -2.23
N LEU A 86 7.43 -6.76 -1.14
CA LEU A 86 7.90 -7.05 0.23
C LEU A 86 6.73 -7.42 1.11
N CYS A 87 6.96 -8.40 1.99
CA CYS A 87 6.05 -8.72 3.09
C CYS A 87 6.89 -9.34 4.20
N LYS A 88 7.02 -8.63 5.31
CA LYS A 88 7.82 -9.14 6.44
C LYS A 88 7.32 -8.60 7.76
N ASP A 89 7.60 -9.33 8.83
CA ASP A 89 7.39 -8.84 10.17
C ASP A 89 8.51 -7.86 10.52
N ALA A 90 8.17 -6.83 11.27
CA ALA A 90 9.12 -5.85 11.77
C ALA A 90 9.17 -5.95 13.30
N PRO A 91 10.36 -5.75 13.91
CA PRO A 91 10.45 -5.72 15.37
C PRO A 91 9.61 -4.58 15.94
N GLU A 92 8.88 -4.87 17.01
CA GLU A 92 8.05 -3.88 17.69
C GLU A 92 8.10 -4.14 19.19
N PRO A 93 8.44 -3.14 20.02
CA PRO A 93 8.43 -3.33 21.47
C PRO A 93 7.01 -3.38 21.99
N GLY A 94 6.81 -4.13 23.09
CA GLY A 94 5.53 -4.22 23.77
C GLY A 94 4.61 -5.28 23.17
N LYS A 95 3.31 -5.04 23.28
CA LYS A 95 2.30 -6.04 22.95
C LYS A 95 1.91 -6.11 21.49
N TYR A 96 2.25 -5.08 20.71
CA TYR A 96 1.83 -5.03 19.32
C TYR A 96 2.77 -5.81 18.41
N LYS A 97 2.18 -6.40 17.37
CA LYS A 97 2.91 -7.01 16.26
C LYS A 97 2.81 -6.08 15.08
N HIS A 98 3.85 -6.03 14.27
CA HIS A 98 3.98 -5.11 13.17
C HIS A 98 4.40 -5.86 11.91
N LYS A 99 3.69 -5.65 10.83
CA LYS A 99 4.02 -6.21 9.52
C LYS A 99 4.16 -5.08 8.51
N VAL A 100 5.18 -5.18 7.67
CA VAL A 100 5.45 -4.22 6.60
C VAL A 100 5.26 -4.90 5.25
N MET A 101 4.50 -4.27 4.37
CA MET A 101 4.26 -4.75 3.01
C MET A 101 4.54 -3.62 2.02
N ARG A 102 5.17 -3.95 0.89
CA ARG A 102 5.39 -2.99 -0.19
C ARG A 102 4.78 -3.48 -1.48
N TYR A 103 4.24 -2.52 -2.22
CA TYR A 103 3.59 -2.74 -3.50
C TYR A 103 4.10 -1.73 -4.51
N GLU A 104 4.30 -2.18 -5.74
CA GLU A 104 4.85 -1.35 -6.80
C GLU A 104 4.09 -1.60 -8.09
N ALA A 105 4.09 -0.61 -8.97
CA ALA A 105 3.52 -0.74 -10.29
C ALA A 105 4.00 0.36 -11.21
N ILE A 106 3.83 0.12 -12.52
CA ILE A 106 3.98 1.14 -13.54
C ILE A 106 2.59 1.43 -14.07
N ILE A 107 2.24 2.71 -14.16
CA ILE A 107 0.91 3.16 -14.55
C ILE A 107 1.03 4.03 -15.80
N ASP A 108 0.24 3.71 -16.81
CA ASP A 108 0.11 4.57 -17.99
C ASP A 108 -0.69 5.81 -17.58
N VAL A 109 -0.09 7.00 -17.75
CA VAL A 109 -0.67 8.25 -17.27
C VAL A 109 -1.94 8.62 -18.05
N PHE A 110 -2.07 8.17 -19.30
CA PHE A 110 -3.18 8.51 -20.17
C PHE A 110 -4.33 7.53 -20.12
N THR A 111 -4.02 6.22 -19.99
CA THR A 111 -5.04 5.17 -20.04
C THR A 111 -5.39 4.62 -18.68
N ASP A 112 -4.60 4.93 -17.64
CA ASP A 112 -4.72 4.39 -16.28
C ASP A 112 -4.43 2.88 -16.19
N ASP A 113 -3.89 2.28 -17.25
CA ASP A 113 -3.49 0.89 -17.21
C ASP A 113 -2.37 0.70 -16.20
N VAL A 114 -2.52 -0.31 -15.34
CA VAL A 114 -1.55 -0.66 -14.30
C VAL A 114 -0.90 -1.96 -14.68
N TYR A 115 0.42 -2.00 -14.68
CA TYR A 115 1.16 -3.21 -15.03
C TYR A 115 2.54 -3.22 -14.38
N TRP A 116 3.20 -4.37 -14.50
CA TRP A 116 4.57 -4.55 -14.05
C TRP A 116 5.38 -5.06 -15.22
N PRO A 117 6.52 -4.45 -15.54
CA PRO A 117 7.34 -4.92 -16.64
C PRO A 117 7.99 -6.26 -16.29
N ASN A 118 7.96 -7.16 -17.23
CA ASN A 118 8.63 -8.45 -17.10
C ASN A 118 10.08 -8.36 -17.56
#